data_d3bc463651e9e7fff999b6296f1d2d97
#
_entry.id   d3bc463651e9e7fff999b6296f1d2d97
#
_cell.length_a   1.000
_cell.length_b   1.000
_cell.length_c   1.000
_cell.angle_alpha   90.00
_cell.angle_beta   90.00
_cell.angle_gamma   90.00
#
_symmetry.space_group_name_H-M   'P 1'
#
loop_
_entity.id
_entity.type
_entity.pdbx_description
1 polymer ?
#
loop_
_entity_poly.entity_id
_entity_poly.type
_entity_poly.pdbx_seq_one_letter_code
_entity_poly.pdbx_strand_id
1 'polypeptide(L)'
;RYEWNRYLQIPNFVTVDSMMHTYHLYFSLLLNRTEKQQLAAQLQALSRDMLRASSAQLDALAGTEWENAAARSTAYFAVGAALQDPKIQVPEQVKDVAEQELSAIYAAEGIAPCAVTEDLLDYSQFKPRGYYEGDETLETYFRSMMWYGQINFAQKQEDMNRTALLITLALHDTALDDWERIYTVTSFFTGISDDLGYYEYLPAIEAAYGAIPDMDQLRLDEAAFQRYIEQISMLAAPQINSIPVIDPDGTADLAEEGKGFRFMGQRFTLDAAV
;
A
#
# COMPACT_ATOMS: atom_id res chain seq x y z
N ARG A 1 13.26 -23.38 33.74
CA ARG A 1 12.84 -24.78 33.90
C ARG A 1 13.95 -25.75 33.50
N TYR A 2 14.57 -25.63 32.34
CA TYR A 2 15.67 -26.48 31.85
C TYR A 2 16.90 -26.45 32.78
N GLU A 3 17.30 -25.27 33.26
CA GLU A 3 18.41 -25.12 34.20
C GLU A 3 18.11 -25.85 35.51
N TRP A 4 16.90 -25.71 36.06
CA TRP A 4 16.46 -26.41 37.23
C TRP A 4 16.48 -27.93 37.09
N ASN A 5 15.97 -28.44 35.97
CA ASN A 5 16.01 -29.87 35.64
C ASN A 5 17.46 -30.41 35.59
N ARG A 6 18.40 -29.59 35.09
CA ARG A 6 19.83 -29.94 35.06
C ARG A 6 20.39 -30.21 36.46
N TYR A 7 20.04 -29.37 37.45
CA TYR A 7 20.45 -29.60 38.83
C TYR A 7 19.81 -30.84 39.46
N LEU A 8 18.64 -31.21 39.02
CA LEU A 8 17.91 -32.39 39.49
C LEU A 8 18.27 -33.66 38.67
N GLN A 9 19.19 -33.56 37.72
CA GLN A 9 19.55 -34.66 36.79
C GLN A 9 18.36 -35.21 36.01
N ILE A 10 17.32 -34.40 35.79
CA ILE A 10 16.19 -34.74 34.96
C ILE A 10 16.56 -34.53 33.47
N PRO A 11 16.38 -35.52 32.58
CA PRO A 11 16.65 -35.35 31.17
C PRO A 11 15.85 -34.19 30.58
N ASN A 12 16.51 -33.31 29.83
CA ASN A 12 15.90 -32.23 29.09
C ASN A 12 15.83 -32.60 27.62
N PHE A 13 14.66 -32.44 27.05
CA PHE A 13 14.44 -32.55 25.62
C PHE A 13 14.23 -31.17 25.02
N VAL A 14 15.00 -30.83 24.00
CA VAL A 14 14.73 -29.68 23.14
C VAL A 14 13.91 -30.20 21.97
N THR A 15 12.62 -29.86 21.94
CA THR A 15 11.72 -30.26 20.87
C THR A 15 11.76 -29.24 19.74
N VAL A 16 11.37 -29.64 18.52
CA VAL A 16 11.18 -28.74 17.39
C VAL A 16 10.21 -27.64 17.74
N ASP A 17 9.14 -27.96 18.49
CA ASP A 17 8.13 -26.98 18.93
C ASP A 17 8.75 -25.87 19.80
N SER A 18 9.63 -26.24 20.75
CA SER A 18 10.29 -25.23 21.59
C SER A 18 11.27 -24.35 20.81
N MET A 19 11.94 -24.92 19.80
CA MET A 19 12.83 -24.16 18.90
C MET A 19 12.01 -23.21 18.02
N MET A 20 10.94 -23.69 17.40
CA MET A 20 10.06 -22.89 16.53
C MET A 20 9.37 -21.79 17.33
N HIS A 21 8.91 -22.06 18.55
CA HIS A 21 8.35 -21.05 19.44
C HIS A 21 9.37 -19.97 19.80
N THR A 22 10.59 -20.35 20.14
CA THR A 22 11.67 -19.38 20.44
C THR A 22 12.00 -18.54 19.22
N TYR A 23 12.07 -19.14 18.03
CA TYR A 23 12.26 -18.45 16.77
C TYR A 23 11.13 -17.45 16.52
N HIS A 24 9.87 -17.86 16.67
CA HIS A 24 8.71 -16.99 16.53
C HIS A 24 8.76 -15.77 17.47
N LEU A 25 9.09 -15.98 18.76
CA LEU A 25 9.22 -14.88 19.72
C LEU A 25 10.34 -13.91 19.33
N TYR A 26 11.48 -14.44 18.90
CA TYR A 26 12.60 -13.60 18.46
C TYR A 26 12.27 -12.82 17.18
N PHE A 27 11.65 -13.48 16.20
CA PHE A 27 11.24 -12.86 14.95
C PHE A 27 10.20 -11.74 15.19
N SER A 28 9.18 -12.01 16.01
CA SER A 28 8.18 -11.00 16.39
C SER A 28 8.79 -9.81 17.12
N LEU A 29 9.76 -10.05 18.01
CA LEU A 29 10.47 -8.98 18.70
C LEU A 29 11.31 -8.13 17.73
N LEU A 30 11.96 -8.77 16.77
CA LEU A 30 12.77 -8.10 15.75
C LEU A 30 11.90 -7.20 14.86
N LEU A 31 10.78 -7.73 14.35
CA LEU A 31 9.82 -6.96 13.56
C LEU A 31 9.29 -5.78 14.37
N ASN A 32 8.75 -6.01 15.56
CA ASN A 32 8.22 -4.97 16.43
C ASN A 32 9.21 -3.82 16.64
N ARG A 33 10.48 -4.15 16.91
CA ARG A 33 11.52 -3.11 17.12
C ARG A 33 11.86 -2.38 15.84
N THR A 34 11.98 -3.07 14.73
CA THR A 34 12.30 -2.47 13.43
C THR A 34 11.18 -1.51 12.99
N GLU A 35 9.95 -1.96 13.07
CA GLU A 35 8.78 -1.15 12.71
C GLU A 35 8.64 0.07 13.61
N LYS A 36 8.69 -0.12 14.93
CA LYS A 36 8.52 0.97 15.90
C LYS A 36 9.64 2.00 15.87
N GLN A 37 10.90 1.55 15.75
CA GLN A 37 12.07 2.43 15.92
C GLN A 37 12.56 3.05 14.62
N GLN A 38 12.23 2.46 13.48
CA GLN A 38 12.73 2.87 12.17
C GLN A 38 11.61 3.13 11.17
N LEU A 39 10.78 2.10 10.85
CA LEU A 39 9.85 2.20 9.75
C LEU A 39 8.69 3.17 10.02
N ALA A 40 8.21 3.29 11.26
CA ALA A 40 7.11 4.20 11.59
C ALA A 40 7.46 5.67 11.27
N ALA A 41 8.67 6.11 11.64
CA ALA A 41 9.11 7.48 11.35
C ALA A 41 9.35 7.69 9.84
N GLN A 42 9.88 6.68 9.13
CA GLN A 42 10.08 6.73 7.69
C GLN A 42 8.75 6.77 6.94
N LEU A 43 7.76 5.96 7.36
CA LEU A 43 6.44 5.96 6.77
C LEU A 43 5.72 7.30 6.97
N GLN A 44 5.91 7.95 8.12
CA GLN A 44 5.38 9.28 8.38
C GLN A 44 6.02 10.34 7.47
N ALA A 45 7.32 10.28 7.24
CA ALA A 45 8.01 11.18 6.32
C ALA A 45 7.54 10.95 4.88
N LEU A 46 7.52 9.70 4.42
CA LEU A 46 7.01 9.29 3.12
C LEU A 46 5.59 9.80 2.87
N SER A 47 4.68 9.56 3.81
CA SER A 47 3.27 9.98 3.67
C SER A 47 3.11 11.49 3.53
N ARG A 48 3.87 12.26 4.29
CA ARG A 48 3.86 13.73 4.24
C ARG A 48 4.42 14.26 2.92
N ASP A 49 5.51 13.67 2.45
CA ASP A 49 6.15 14.10 1.21
C ASP A 49 5.29 13.73 0.00
N MET A 50 4.67 12.56 0.00
CA MET A 50 3.72 12.15 -1.04
C MET A 50 2.44 13.00 -1.03
N LEU A 51 1.90 13.36 0.15
CA LEU A 51 0.77 14.29 0.23
C LEU A 51 1.13 15.67 -0.36
N ARG A 52 2.32 16.18 -0.08
CA ARG A 52 2.79 17.46 -0.64
C ARG A 52 2.94 17.36 -2.16
N ALA A 53 3.54 16.29 -2.67
CA ALA A 53 3.76 16.10 -4.10
C ALA A 53 2.42 15.94 -4.86
N SER A 54 1.51 15.11 -4.35
CA SER A 54 0.19 14.91 -4.96
C SER A 54 -0.68 16.18 -4.91
N SER A 55 -0.59 16.97 -3.83
CA SER A 55 -1.28 18.27 -3.77
C SER A 55 -0.74 19.25 -4.82
N ALA A 56 0.57 19.27 -5.06
CA ALA A 56 1.15 20.10 -6.13
C ALA A 56 0.70 19.64 -7.52
N GLN A 57 0.57 18.32 -7.75
CA GLN A 57 0.01 17.77 -8.98
C GLN A 57 -1.47 18.18 -9.15
N LEU A 58 -2.28 18.12 -8.09
CA LEU A 58 -3.68 18.55 -8.11
C LEU A 58 -3.81 20.01 -8.52
N ASP A 59 -3.01 20.90 -7.94
CA ASP A 59 -2.99 22.32 -8.30
C ASP A 59 -2.57 22.55 -9.76
N ALA A 60 -1.56 21.82 -10.25
CA ALA A 60 -1.06 21.93 -11.61
C ALA A 60 -2.02 21.38 -12.67
N LEU A 61 -2.85 20.40 -12.32
CA LEU A 61 -3.75 19.70 -13.23
C LEU A 61 -5.22 20.14 -13.09
N ALA A 62 -5.50 21.15 -12.28
CA ALA A 62 -6.84 21.71 -12.10
C ALA A 62 -7.45 22.17 -13.44
N GLY A 63 -8.73 21.83 -13.67
CA GLY A 63 -9.47 22.16 -14.90
C GLY A 63 -9.08 21.30 -16.11
N THR A 64 -8.28 20.26 -15.94
CA THR A 64 -7.91 19.29 -16.98
C THR A 64 -8.63 17.96 -16.79
N GLU A 65 -8.53 17.05 -17.74
CA GLU A 65 -9.03 15.67 -17.62
C GLU A 65 -8.28 14.85 -16.56
N TRP A 66 -7.16 15.33 -16.05
CA TRP A 66 -6.35 14.71 -15.00
C TRP A 66 -6.78 15.13 -13.58
N GLU A 67 -7.66 16.11 -13.45
CA GLU A 67 -8.04 16.68 -12.14
C GLU A 67 -8.61 15.62 -11.18
N ASN A 68 -9.52 14.77 -11.67
CA ASN A 68 -10.10 13.71 -10.84
C ASN A 68 -9.04 12.69 -10.36
N ALA A 69 -8.13 12.30 -11.24
CA ALA A 69 -7.05 11.39 -10.92
C ALA A 69 -6.07 12.01 -9.90
N ALA A 70 -5.76 13.29 -10.06
CA ALA A 70 -4.92 14.04 -9.12
C ALA A 70 -5.60 14.22 -7.75
N ALA A 71 -6.91 14.50 -7.74
CA ALA A 71 -7.68 14.57 -6.51
C ALA A 71 -7.71 13.22 -5.78
N ARG A 72 -7.89 12.12 -6.52
CA ARG A 72 -7.85 10.74 -5.97
C ARG A 72 -6.49 10.41 -5.37
N SER A 73 -5.39 10.70 -6.07
CA SER A 73 -4.02 10.54 -5.56
C SER A 73 -3.81 11.36 -4.28
N THR A 74 -4.27 12.61 -4.27
CA THR A 74 -4.16 13.49 -3.10
C THR A 74 -4.99 12.96 -1.92
N ALA A 75 -6.23 12.50 -2.15
CA ALA A 75 -7.08 11.90 -1.12
C ALA A 75 -6.41 10.65 -0.51
N TYR A 76 -5.84 9.79 -1.34
CA TYR A 76 -5.14 8.58 -0.92
C TYR A 76 -3.99 8.90 0.05
N PHE A 77 -3.13 9.86 -0.29
CA PHE A 77 -2.03 10.26 0.59
C PHE A 77 -2.48 11.11 1.78
N ALA A 78 -3.58 11.85 1.66
CA ALA A 78 -4.18 12.58 2.77
C ALA A 78 -4.66 11.63 3.87
N VAL A 79 -5.33 10.53 3.51
CA VAL A 79 -5.72 9.47 4.46
C VAL A 79 -4.50 8.86 5.14
N GLY A 80 -3.50 8.41 4.36
CA GLY A 80 -2.30 7.80 4.89
C GLY A 80 -1.51 8.72 5.83
N ALA A 81 -1.42 10.01 5.50
CA ALA A 81 -0.76 11.00 6.33
C ALA A 81 -1.57 11.35 7.60
N ALA A 82 -2.90 11.46 7.49
CA ALA A 82 -3.77 11.76 8.63
C ALA A 82 -3.87 10.60 9.62
N LEU A 83 -3.77 9.36 9.17
CA LEU A 83 -3.65 8.19 10.05
C LEU A 83 -2.44 8.30 10.97
N GLN A 84 -1.34 8.91 10.50
CA GLN A 84 -0.08 9.01 11.24
C GLN A 84 0.08 10.32 12.00
N ASP A 85 -0.51 11.39 11.49
CA ASP A 85 -0.54 12.70 12.14
C ASP A 85 -1.94 13.32 12.02
N PRO A 86 -2.79 13.17 13.03
CA PRO A 86 -4.14 13.74 13.01
C PRO A 86 -4.20 15.26 12.90
N LYS A 87 -3.05 15.96 13.02
CA LYS A 87 -2.96 17.42 12.89
C LYS A 87 -2.51 17.86 11.51
N ILE A 88 -2.23 16.92 10.60
CA ILE A 88 -1.82 17.27 9.25
C ILE A 88 -2.94 18.02 8.54
N GLN A 89 -2.55 19.01 7.75
CA GLN A 89 -3.52 19.77 6.96
C GLN A 89 -3.86 18.99 5.70
N VAL A 90 -5.12 18.57 5.62
CA VAL A 90 -5.69 17.93 4.42
C VAL A 90 -6.20 19.03 3.50
N PRO A 91 -5.87 18.99 2.19
CA PRO A 91 -6.42 19.93 1.21
C PRO A 91 -7.94 19.89 1.19
N GLU A 92 -8.58 21.07 1.12
CA GLU A 92 -10.04 21.22 1.21
C GLU A 92 -10.77 20.43 0.11
N GLN A 93 -10.15 20.33 -1.08
CA GLN A 93 -10.71 19.64 -2.24
C GLN A 93 -10.94 18.14 -2.00
N VAL A 94 -10.21 17.51 -1.07
CA VAL A 94 -10.25 16.06 -0.81
C VAL A 94 -10.64 15.73 0.63
N LYS A 95 -11.00 16.74 1.41
CA LYS A 95 -11.23 16.60 2.85
C LYS A 95 -12.39 15.68 3.18
N ASP A 96 -13.51 15.82 2.50
CA ASP A 96 -14.70 14.97 2.74
C ASP A 96 -14.40 13.50 2.48
N VAL A 97 -13.68 13.21 1.39
CA VAL A 97 -13.25 11.84 1.05
C VAL A 97 -12.30 11.28 2.12
N ALA A 98 -11.33 12.08 2.54
CA ALA A 98 -10.37 11.66 3.56
C ALA A 98 -11.05 11.42 4.93
N GLU A 99 -11.97 12.28 5.35
CA GLU A 99 -12.73 12.12 6.61
C GLU A 99 -13.63 10.89 6.57
N GLN A 100 -14.28 10.61 5.44
CA GLN A 100 -15.09 9.41 5.24
C GLN A 100 -14.23 8.14 5.41
N GLU A 101 -13.08 8.07 4.73
CA GLU A 101 -12.18 6.93 4.80
C GLU A 101 -11.59 6.73 6.20
N LEU A 102 -11.13 7.80 6.84
CA LEU A 102 -10.62 7.73 8.20
C LEU A 102 -11.68 7.19 9.17
N SER A 103 -12.93 7.63 9.03
CA SER A 103 -14.04 7.13 9.84
C SER A 103 -14.26 5.62 9.64
N ALA A 104 -14.25 5.13 8.40
CA ALA A 104 -14.42 3.71 8.08
C ALA A 104 -13.22 2.87 8.58
N ILE A 105 -11.99 3.36 8.41
CA ILE A 105 -10.77 2.70 8.90
C ILE A 105 -10.78 2.56 10.43
N TYR A 106 -11.17 3.60 11.15
CA TYR A 106 -11.24 3.53 12.62
C TYR A 106 -12.42 2.70 13.13
N ALA A 107 -13.53 2.68 12.40
CA ALA A 107 -14.63 1.77 12.71
C ALA A 107 -14.23 0.30 12.54
N ALA A 108 -13.38 0.00 11.56
CA ALA A 108 -12.87 -1.32 11.24
C ALA A 108 -13.98 -2.39 11.13
N GLU A 109 -15.06 -2.07 10.42
CA GLU A 109 -16.26 -2.91 10.33
C GLU A 109 -16.61 -3.28 8.89
N GLY A 110 -16.56 -4.59 8.60
CA GLY A 110 -17.15 -5.17 7.39
C GLY A 110 -16.57 -4.73 6.06
N ILE A 111 -17.28 -5.08 4.99
CA ILE A 111 -16.94 -4.73 3.60
C ILE A 111 -17.84 -3.58 3.16
N ALA A 112 -17.23 -2.52 2.63
CA ALA A 112 -17.95 -1.35 2.11
C ALA A 112 -17.19 -0.74 0.92
N PRO A 113 -17.86 0.09 0.08
CA PRO A 113 -17.17 0.83 -0.98
C PRO A 113 -16.14 1.81 -0.39
N CYS A 114 -14.94 1.82 -0.97
CA CYS A 114 -13.90 2.78 -0.66
C CYS A 114 -14.19 4.09 -1.41
N ALA A 115 -14.20 5.23 -0.71
CA ALA A 115 -14.47 6.52 -1.33
C ALA A 115 -13.35 6.99 -2.28
N VAL A 116 -12.14 6.40 -2.17
CA VAL A 116 -11.01 6.72 -3.06
C VAL A 116 -11.09 5.95 -4.38
N THR A 117 -11.44 4.65 -4.36
CA THR A 117 -11.41 3.79 -5.55
C THR A 117 -12.78 3.35 -6.04
N GLU A 118 -13.82 3.55 -5.22
CA GLU A 118 -15.20 3.07 -5.44
C GLU A 118 -15.32 1.53 -5.43
N ASP A 119 -14.21 0.80 -5.37
CA ASP A 119 -14.17 -0.64 -5.22
C ASP A 119 -14.46 -1.06 -3.77
N LEU A 120 -14.81 -2.34 -3.57
CA LEU A 120 -15.06 -2.87 -2.24
C LEU A 120 -13.76 -3.03 -1.45
N LEU A 121 -13.77 -2.61 -0.19
CA LEU A 121 -12.68 -2.75 0.76
C LEU A 121 -13.17 -3.40 2.04
N ASP A 122 -12.41 -4.38 2.55
CA ASP A 122 -12.68 -5.01 3.84
C ASP A 122 -12.04 -4.20 4.97
N TYR A 123 -12.81 -3.29 5.56
CA TYR A 123 -12.35 -2.44 6.64
C TYR A 123 -12.06 -3.22 7.94
N SER A 124 -12.56 -4.45 8.10
CA SER A 124 -12.22 -5.28 9.26
C SER A 124 -10.72 -5.61 9.36
N GLN A 125 -10.01 -5.54 8.23
CA GLN A 125 -8.57 -5.75 8.16
C GLN A 125 -7.76 -4.63 8.83
N PHE A 126 -8.33 -3.44 9.04
CA PHE A 126 -7.64 -2.31 9.68
C PHE A 126 -7.58 -2.40 11.20
N LYS A 127 -8.22 -3.41 11.80
CA LYS A 127 -8.13 -3.65 13.24
C LYS A 127 -6.73 -4.16 13.60
N PRO A 128 -5.95 -3.42 14.41
CA PRO A 128 -4.65 -3.90 14.87
C PRO A 128 -4.76 -5.25 15.57
N ARG A 129 -3.76 -6.10 15.41
CA ARG A 129 -3.73 -7.44 15.96
C ARG A 129 -2.31 -7.88 16.31
N GLY A 130 -2.19 -8.89 17.19
CA GLY A 130 -0.90 -9.43 17.60
C GLY A 130 -0.06 -8.39 18.36
N TYR A 131 1.21 -8.24 17.99
CA TYR A 131 2.12 -7.32 18.67
C TYR A 131 1.88 -5.83 18.36
N TYR A 132 0.95 -5.51 17.45
CA TYR A 132 0.54 -4.13 17.20
C TYR A 132 -0.40 -3.58 18.25
N GLU A 133 -1.16 -4.44 18.94
CA GLU A 133 -2.16 -4.02 19.92
C GLU A 133 -1.54 -3.36 21.17
N GLY A 134 -2.12 -2.24 21.59
CA GLY A 134 -1.76 -1.55 22.84
C GLY A 134 -0.52 -0.66 22.75
N ASP A 135 0.02 -0.47 21.55
CA ASP A 135 1.11 0.48 21.29
C ASP A 135 0.69 1.47 20.20
N GLU A 136 0.46 2.71 20.57
CA GLU A 136 -0.07 3.75 19.69
C GLU A 136 0.77 3.91 18.39
N THR A 137 2.10 3.85 18.49
CA THR A 137 2.99 3.96 17.32
C THR A 137 2.80 2.78 16.38
N LEU A 138 2.71 1.56 16.92
CA LEU A 138 2.53 0.36 16.12
C LEU A 138 1.12 0.24 15.55
N GLU A 139 0.09 0.61 16.29
CA GLU A 139 -1.28 0.64 15.78
C GLU A 139 -1.44 1.62 14.62
N THR A 140 -0.84 2.81 14.75
CA THR A 140 -0.79 3.83 13.70
C THR A 140 -0.05 3.32 12.47
N TYR A 141 1.14 2.76 12.65
CA TYR A 141 1.94 2.16 11.58
C TYR A 141 1.15 1.05 10.87
N PHE A 142 0.52 0.15 11.62
CA PHE A 142 -0.29 -0.94 11.08
C PHE A 142 -1.42 -0.44 10.17
N ARG A 143 -2.25 0.51 10.67
CA ARG A 143 -3.37 1.05 9.88
C ARG A 143 -2.87 1.73 8.60
N SER A 144 -1.77 2.47 8.69
CA SER A 144 -1.21 3.17 7.52
C SER A 144 -0.62 2.20 6.50
N MET A 145 0.09 1.15 6.94
CA MET A 145 0.62 0.12 6.04
C MET A 145 -0.52 -0.70 5.42
N MET A 146 -1.58 -1.01 6.18
CA MET A 146 -2.78 -1.64 5.63
C MET A 146 -3.44 -0.77 4.56
N TRP A 147 -3.57 0.55 4.79
CA TRP A 147 -4.09 1.48 3.81
C TRP A 147 -3.27 1.46 2.51
N TYR A 148 -1.96 1.62 2.63
CA TYR A 148 -1.06 1.64 1.47
C TYR A 148 -0.97 0.30 0.73
N GLY A 149 -1.25 -0.81 1.39
CA GLY A 149 -1.21 -2.14 0.80
C GLY A 149 -2.54 -2.65 0.24
N GLN A 150 -3.67 -2.23 0.83
CA GLN A 150 -5.00 -2.72 0.42
C GLN A 150 -5.55 -2.00 -0.81
N ILE A 151 -5.27 -0.70 -0.94
CA ILE A 151 -5.81 0.09 -2.06
C ILE A 151 -5.18 -0.35 -3.37
N ASN A 152 -6.04 -0.65 -4.33
CA ASN A 152 -5.67 -1.05 -5.69
C ASN A 152 -6.26 -0.07 -6.70
N PHE A 153 -5.43 0.49 -7.55
CA PHE A 153 -5.86 1.34 -8.67
C PHE A 153 -6.02 0.47 -9.91
N ALA A 154 -7.24 -0.05 -10.09
CA ALA A 154 -7.57 -1.09 -11.07
C ALA A 154 -7.35 -0.63 -12.52
N GLN A 155 -6.59 -1.41 -13.31
CA GLN A 155 -6.27 -1.07 -14.71
C GLN A 155 -7.51 -0.98 -15.63
N LYS A 156 -8.60 -1.64 -15.29
CA LYS A 156 -9.86 -1.59 -16.04
C LYS A 156 -10.51 -0.21 -16.10
N GLN A 157 -10.09 0.72 -15.24
CA GLN A 157 -10.61 2.08 -15.17
C GLN A 157 -9.53 3.07 -15.60
N GLU A 158 -9.78 3.83 -16.66
CA GLU A 158 -8.81 4.78 -17.22
C GLU A 158 -8.36 5.84 -16.20
N ASP A 159 -9.28 6.33 -15.40
CA ASP A 159 -9.00 7.33 -14.36
C ASP A 159 -8.10 6.78 -13.24
N MET A 160 -8.20 5.47 -12.92
CA MET A 160 -7.27 4.80 -12.01
C MET A 160 -5.87 4.66 -12.63
N ASN A 161 -5.78 4.47 -13.94
CA ASN A 161 -4.48 4.44 -14.63
C ASN A 161 -3.81 5.81 -14.64
N ARG A 162 -4.57 6.91 -14.79
CA ARG A 162 -4.06 8.27 -14.60
C ARG A 162 -3.57 8.47 -13.15
N THR A 163 -4.34 8.00 -12.17
CA THR A 163 -3.95 8.08 -10.75
C THR A 163 -2.66 7.31 -10.48
N ALA A 164 -2.54 6.08 -10.97
CA ALA A 164 -1.33 5.26 -10.84
C ALA A 164 -0.08 5.93 -11.45
N LEU A 165 -0.24 6.54 -12.62
CA LEU A 165 0.83 7.30 -13.28
C LEU A 165 1.27 8.49 -12.42
N LEU A 166 0.34 9.27 -11.90
CA LEU A 166 0.63 10.42 -11.03
C LEU A 166 1.32 10.00 -9.74
N ILE A 167 0.88 8.91 -9.11
CA ILE A 167 1.52 8.34 -7.92
C ILE A 167 2.96 7.92 -8.23
N THR A 168 3.18 7.24 -9.36
CA THR A 168 4.50 6.78 -9.79
C THR A 168 5.46 7.95 -9.99
N LEU A 169 5.01 9.03 -10.65
CA LEU A 169 5.83 10.23 -10.85
C LEU A 169 6.11 10.95 -9.53
N ALA A 170 5.09 11.15 -8.69
CA ALA A 170 5.27 11.80 -7.39
C ALA A 170 6.28 11.04 -6.52
N LEU A 171 6.22 9.71 -6.52
CA LEU A 171 7.14 8.86 -5.80
C LEU A 171 8.57 8.99 -6.35
N HIS A 172 8.71 8.90 -7.67
CA HIS A 172 10.00 9.01 -8.37
C HIS A 172 10.73 10.31 -8.02
N ASP A 173 10.01 11.42 -8.07
CA ASP A 173 10.60 12.75 -7.92
C ASP A 173 10.87 13.15 -6.46
N THR A 174 10.15 12.57 -5.51
CA THR A 174 10.10 13.16 -4.16
C THR A 174 10.53 12.21 -3.04
N ALA A 175 10.12 10.94 -3.06
CA ALA A 175 10.17 10.11 -1.86
C ALA A 175 10.61 8.66 -2.12
N LEU A 176 11.27 8.41 -3.26
CA LEU A 176 11.67 7.06 -3.67
C LEU A 176 12.60 6.39 -2.64
N ASP A 177 13.60 7.11 -2.14
CA ASP A 177 14.56 6.56 -1.17
C ASP A 177 13.89 6.07 0.13
N ASP A 178 12.90 6.82 0.64
CA ASP A 178 12.16 6.44 1.85
C ASP A 178 11.21 5.26 1.58
N TRP A 179 10.57 5.25 0.42
CA TRP A 179 9.72 4.14 -0.01
C TRP A 179 10.55 2.86 -0.20
N GLU A 180 11.69 2.92 -0.89
CA GLU A 180 12.58 1.77 -1.11
C GLU A 180 13.13 1.19 0.19
N ARG A 181 13.43 2.02 1.18
CA ARG A 181 13.87 1.54 2.50
C ARG A 181 12.78 0.71 3.18
N ILE A 182 11.54 1.20 3.18
CA ILE A 182 10.41 0.47 3.76
C ILE A 182 10.15 -0.80 2.95
N TYR A 183 10.10 -0.69 1.62
CA TYR A 183 9.85 -1.82 0.71
C TYR A 183 10.91 -2.92 0.86
N THR A 184 12.18 -2.57 0.89
CA THR A 184 13.29 -3.53 1.02
C THR A 184 13.25 -4.26 2.36
N VAL A 185 13.06 -3.54 3.47
CA VAL A 185 13.01 -4.14 4.80
C VAL A 185 11.80 -5.06 4.94
N THR A 186 10.63 -4.62 4.51
CA THR A 186 9.41 -5.45 4.56
C THR A 186 9.53 -6.67 3.65
N SER A 187 10.09 -6.53 2.44
CA SER A 187 10.34 -7.64 1.52
C SER A 187 11.32 -8.67 2.08
N PHE A 188 12.34 -8.22 2.80
CA PHE A 188 13.29 -9.13 3.45
C PHE A 188 12.62 -10.02 4.51
N PHE A 189 11.70 -9.47 5.29
CA PHE A 189 11.08 -10.20 6.40
C PHE A 189 9.85 -11.01 5.98
N THR A 190 9.05 -10.50 5.05
CA THR A 190 7.72 -11.06 4.74
C THR A 190 7.56 -11.52 3.29
N GLY A 191 8.61 -11.42 2.47
CA GLY A 191 8.55 -11.80 1.07
C GLY A 191 8.33 -10.63 0.12
N ILE A 192 8.54 -10.90 -1.17
CA ILE A 192 8.35 -9.93 -2.26
C ILE A 192 6.87 -9.90 -2.63
N SER A 193 6.35 -8.73 -2.99
CA SER A 193 5.00 -8.60 -3.55
C SER A 193 4.99 -9.09 -5.01
N ASP A 194 3.88 -9.69 -5.44
CA ASP A 194 3.56 -9.96 -6.84
C ASP A 194 2.60 -8.93 -7.43
N ASP A 195 2.16 -7.96 -6.62
CA ASP A 195 1.37 -6.83 -7.09
C ASP A 195 2.20 -5.92 -8.00
N LEU A 196 1.52 -5.31 -8.97
CA LEU A 196 2.13 -4.31 -9.85
C LEU A 196 2.29 -2.99 -9.10
N GLY A 197 3.48 -2.43 -9.15
CA GLY A 197 3.81 -1.21 -8.42
C GLY A 197 4.78 -0.30 -9.19
N TYR A 198 5.53 0.48 -8.44
CA TYR A 198 6.47 1.44 -8.99
C TYR A 198 7.44 0.84 -10.03
N TYR A 199 7.99 -0.34 -9.76
CA TYR A 199 9.01 -0.95 -10.62
C TYR A 199 8.47 -1.45 -11.96
N GLU A 200 7.16 -1.75 -12.04
CA GLU A 200 6.49 -2.15 -13.28
C GLU A 200 5.95 -0.94 -14.05
N TYR A 201 5.46 0.07 -13.33
CA TYR A 201 4.81 1.22 -13.94
C TYR A 201 5.79 2.27 -14.46
N LEU A 202 6.91 2.53 -13.76
CA LEU A 202 7.88 3.53 -14.22
C LEU A 202 8.46 3.20 -15.62
N PRO A 203 8.92 1.96 -15.90
CA PRO A 203 9.38 1.60 -17.25
C PRO A 203 8.30 1.72 -18.33
N ALA A 204 7.04 1.45 -17.98
CA ALA A 204 5.92 1.61 -18.91
C ALA A 204 5.67 3.09 -19.25
N ILE A 205 5.80 3.99 -18.27
CA ILE A 205 5.73 5.44 -18.47
C ILE A 205 6.86 5.91 -19.36
N GLU A 206 8.10 5.53 -19.06
CA GLU A 206 9.27 5.90 -19.86
C GLU A 206 9.16 5.40 -21.31
N ALA A 207 8.70 4.17 -21.53
CA ALA A 207 8.49 3.61 -22.85
C ALA A 207 7.41 4.36 -23.64
N ALA A 208 6.35 4.81 -22.97
CA ALA A 208 5.24 5.49 -23.62
C ALA A 208 5.54 6.95 -23.98
N TYR A 209 6.21 7.67 -23.09
CA TYR A 209 6.51 9.10 -23.24
C TYR A 209 7.91 9.36 -23.81
N GLY A 210 8.79 8.34 -23.87
CA GLY A 210 10.19 8.47 -24.31
C GLY A 210 11.14 9.00 -23.22
N ALA A 211 10.61 9.51 -22.12
CA ALA A 211 11.29 9.95 -20.91
C ALA A 211 10.25 10.09 -19.77
N ILE A 212 10.69 10.44 -18.56
CA ILE A 212 9.78 10.84 -17.48
C ILE A 212 9.05 12.13 -17.89
N PRO A 213 7.70 12.14 -18.02
CA PRO A 213 6.96 13.32 -18.46
C PRO A 213 6.79 14.34 -17.33
N ASP A 214 6.78 15.62 -17.70
CA ASP A 214 6.32 16.69 -16.83
C ASP A 214 4.78 16.87 -16.91
N MET A 215 4.22 17.75 -16.06
CA MET A 215 2.77 17.98 -16.00
C MET A 215 2.21 18.57 -17.31
N ASP A 216 3.01 19.32 -18.07
CA ASP A 216 2.58 19.88 -19.37
C ASP A 216 2.50 18.80 -20.44
N GLN A 217 3.45 17.86 -20.46
CA GLN A 217 3.41 16.70 -21.35
C GLN A 217 2.20 15.80 -21.06
N LEU A 218 1.87 15.57 -19.78
CA LEU A 218 0.67 14.81 -19.42
C LEU A 218 -0.61 15.43 -19.99
N ARG A 219 -0.74 16.75 -19.92
CA ARG A 219 -1.92 17.48 -20.41
C ARG A 219 -2.02 17.52 -21.94
N LEU A 220 -0.91 17.45 -22.65
CA LEU A 220 -0.86 17.72 -24.09
C LEU A 220 -0.69 16.45 -24.94
N ASP A 221 -0.20 15.35 -24.39
CA ASP A 221 0.11 14.13 -25.17
C ASP A 221 -0.78 12.95 -24.75
N GLU A 222 -2.06 13.04 -25.12
CA GLU A 222 -3.01 11.94 -24.91
C GLU A 222 -2.57 10.66 -25.66
N ALA A 223 -1.87 10.80 -26.80
CA ALA A 223 -1.38 9.64 -27.53
C ALA A 223 -0.29 8.88 -26.73
N ALA A 224 0.54 9.59 -25.96
CA ALA A 224 1.49 8.94 -25.05
C ALA A 224 0.75 8.23 -23.89
N PHE A 225 -0.30 8.84 -23.36
CA PHE A 225 -1.12 8.19 -22.33
C PHE A 225 -1.75 6.89 -22.87
N GLN A 226 -2.28 6.88 -24.07
CA GLN A 226 -2.82 5.66 -24.68
C GLN A 226 -1.74 4.58 -24.89
N ARG A 227 -0.52 4.96 -25.31
CA ARG A 227 0.61 4.02 -25.34
C ARG A 227 0.95 3.46 -23.96
N TYR A 228 0.89 4.30 -22.91
CA TYR A 228 1.08 3.84 -21.54
C TYR A 228 0.02 2.81 -21.14
N ILE A 229 -1.25 3.02 -21.44
CA ILE A 229 -2.32 2.04 -21.22
C ILE A 229 -2.00 0.70 -21.92
N GLU A 230 -1.53 0.75 -23.16
CA GLU A 230 -1.11 -0.45 -23.90
C GLU A 230 0.04 -1.17 -23.18
N GLN A 231 1.06 -0.44 -22.70
CA GLN A 231 2.20 -1.03 -22.00
C GLN A 231 1.78 -1.72 -20.70
N ILE A 232 0.99 -1.06 -19.84
CA ILE A 232 0.57 -1.65 -18.57
C ILE A 232 -0.40 -2.83 -18.78
N SER A 233 -1.18 -2.84 -19.84
CA SER A 233 -2.07 -3.96 -20.17
C SER A 233 -1.32 -5.27 -20.42
N MET A 234 -0.07 -5.21 -20.90
CA MET A 234 0.79 -6.36 -21.15
C MET A 234 1.46 -6.93 -19.88
N LEU A 235 1.41 -6.22 -18.76
CA LEU A 235 1.95 -6.71 -17.50
C LEU A 235 1.15 -7.93 -17.03
N ALA A 236 1.81 -8.89 -16.39
CA ALA A 236 1.13 -10.05 -15.84
C ALA A 236 0.28 -9.64 -14.62
N ALA A 237 -0.92 -10.21 -14.51
CA ALA A 237 -1.75 -10.01 -13.33
C ALA A 237 -1.11 -10.67 -12.10
N PRO A 238 -1.35 -10.13 -10.87
CA PRO A 238 -0.91 -10.76 -9.64
C PRO A 238 -1.60 -12.12 -9.45
N GLN A 239 -0.91 -13.06 -8.85
CA GLN A 239 -1.43 -14.42 -8.62
C GLN A 239 -2.33 -14.50 -7.39
N ILE A 240 -2.13 -13.60 -6.43
CA ILE A 240 -2.93 -13.53 -5.22
C ILE A 240 -3.99 -12.43 -5.37
N ASN A 241 -5.25 -12.84 -5.33
CA ASN A 241 -6.35 -11.89 -5.25
C ASN A 241 -6.61 -11.51 -3.79
N SER A 242 -6.41 -10.25 -3.48
CA SER A 242 -6.64 -9.67 -2.15
C SER A 242 -7.82 -8.70 -2.11
N ILE A 243 -8.56 -8.57 -3.22
CA ILE A 243 -9.71 -7.67 -3.32
C ILE A 243 -10.99 -8.49 -3.09
N PRO A 244 -11.93 -8.03 -2.23
CA PRO A 244 -13.23 -8.62 -2.14
C PRO A 244 -13.98 -8.47 -3.48
N VAL A 245 -14.26 -9.57 -4.16
CA VAL A 245 -15.03 -9.57 -5.40
C VAL A 245 -16.39 -10.18 -5.15
N ILE A 246 -17.45 -9.49 -5.56
CA ILE A 246 -18.80 -10.07 -5.59
C ILE A 246 -18.95 -10.76 -6.95
N ASP A 247 -18.79 -12.06 -6.96
CA ASP A 247 -18.98 -12.92 -8.13
C ASP A 247 -20.05 -13.98 -7.86
N PRO A 248 -21.34 -13.64 -7.99
CA PRO A 248 -22.45 -14.57 -7.71
C PRO A 248 -22.46 -15.79 -8.64
N ASP A 249 -21.91 -15.66 -9.84
CA ASP A 249 -21.98 -16.67 -10.90
C ASP A 249 -20.68 -17.49 -11.02
N GLY A 250 -19.61 -17.12 -10.31
CA GLY A 250 -18.29 -17.78 -10.34
C GLY A 250 -17.60 -17.69 -11.70
N THR A 251 -17.87 -16.64 -12.46
CA THR A 251 -17.35 -16.45 -13.82
C THR A 251 -16.29 -15.36 -13.95
N ALA A 252 -16.05 -14.58 -12.89
CA ALA A 252 -15.05 -13.52 -12.89
C ALA A 252 -13.62 -14.11 -12.91
N ASP A 253 -12.76 -13.56 -13.76
CA ASP A 253 -11.33 -13.78 -13.67
C ASP A 253 -10.76 -12.90 -12.55
N LEU A 254 -10.66 -13.49 -11.36
CA LEU A 254 -10.22 -12.79 -10.16
C LEU A 254 -8.83 -12.17 -10.28
N ALA A 255 -7.95 -12.76 -11.10
CA ALA A 255 -6.62 -12.23 -11.34
C ALA A 255 -6.68 -10.94 -12.17
N GLU A 256 -7.47 -10.92 -13.24
CA GLU A 256 -7.66 -9.73 -14.07
C GLU A 256 -8.47 -8.64 -13.33
N GLU A 257 -9.45 -9.01 -12.50
CA GLU A 257 -10.17 -8.06 -11.64
C GLU A 257 -9.24 -7.38 -10.61
N GLY A 258 -8.27 -8.12 -10.09
CA GLY A 258 -7.26 -7.64 -9.15
C GLY A 258 -6.10 -6.88 -9.79
N LYS A 259 -6.00 -6.88 -11.13
CA LYS A 259 -4.89 -6.25 -11.85
C LYS A 259 -4.96 -4.73 -11.75
N GLY A 260 -3.95 -4.15 -11.11
CA GLY A 260 -3.86 -2.71 -10.88
C GLY A 260 -2.60 -2.30 -10.16
N PHE A 261 -2.41 -1.00 -10.01
CA PHE A 261 -1.28 -0.45 -9.27
C PHE A 261 -1.53 -0.49 -7.77
N ARG A 262 -0.52 -0.90 -7.00
CA ARG A 262 -0.47 -0.79 -5.55
C ARG A 262 0.78 -0.05 -5.09
N PHE A 263 0.61 0.88 -4.18
CA PHE A 263 1.73 1.68 -3.66
C PHE A 263 2.69 0.88 -2.78
N MET A 264 2.15 0.05 -1.89
CA MET A 264 2.89 -0.89 -1.03
C MET A 264 2.24 -2.27 -1.13
N GLY A 265 2.41 -2.94 -2.27
CA GLY A 265 1.76 -4.19 -2.57
C GLY A 265 1.82 -5.23 -1.45
N GLN A 266 0.85 -6.11 -1.42
CA GLN A 266 0.77 -7.18 -0.44
C GLN A 266 1.87 -8.21 -0.67
N ARG A 267 2.30 -8.89 0.41
CA ARG A 267 3.41 -9.81 0.34
C ARG A 267 2.95 -11.21 -0.07
N PHE A 268 3.68 -11.78 -1.01
CA PHE A 268 3.47 -13.17 -1.42
C PHE A 268 4.07 -14.10 -0.35
N THR A 269 3.21 -14.75 0.43
CA THR A 269 3.61 -15.77 1.40
C THR A 269 3.04 -17.13 0.98
N LEU A 270 3.69 -18.23 1.39
CA LEU A 270 3.22 -19.58 1.03
C LEU A 270 1.81 -19.88 1.51
N ASP A 271 1.42 -19.35 2.66
CA ASP A 271 0.09 -19.46 3.23
C ASP A 271 -0.95 -18.55 2.55
N ALA A 272 -0.53 -17.52 1.84
CA ALA A 272 -1.41 -16.71 1.00
C ALA A 272 -1.67 -17.33 -0.38
N ALA A 273 -0.83 -18.28 -0.80
CA ALA A 273 -0.93 -18.96 -2.09
C ALA A 273 -1.72 -20.29 -2.02
N VAL A 274 -2.12 -20.74 -0.83
CA VAL A 274 -2.88 -21.98 -0.57
C VAL A 274 -4.31 -21.67 -0.21
#